data_b837ea6743e3444076a2481906f7ba2d
#
_entry.id   b837ea6743e3444076a2481906f7ba2d
#
_cell.length_a   1.000
_cell.length_b   1.000
_cell.length_c   1.000
_cell.angle_alpha   90.00
_cell.angle_beta   90.00
_cell.angle_gamma   90.00
#
_symmetry.space_group_name_H-M   'P 1'
#
loop_
_entity.id
_entity.type
_entity.pdbx_description
1 polymer ?
#
loop_
_entity_poly.entity_id
_entity_poly.type
_entity_poly.pdbx_seq_one_letter_code
_entity_poly.pdbx_strand_id
1 'polypeptide(L)'
;WIDFVYETKRAEASEEKGEKSCTKERVVIMSVKKSIVVLTLSLFGVYTLSGCTKDEILDHYNNIVQSAGSADLTGNLSLQGEKEKGIDDYTGSYQADYKNFSDTEYLFGGTSIKREAGKEISITCNLEVDEGTAKVFWSSGAEEPVTLIETTGEYKDTITLPDGGNYIGIECENFTGNVEISVK
;
A
#
# COMPACT_ATOMS: atom_id res chain seq x y z
N TRP A 1 56.86 -56.34 33.70
CA TRP A 1 55.40 -56.27 33.80
C TRP A 1 54.95 -55.02 34.58
N ILE A 2 55.72 -54.67 35.62
CA ILE A 2 55.42 -53.47 36.42
C ILE A 2 55.77 -52.19 35.66
N ASP A 3 56.83 -52.12 34.86
CA ASP A 3 57.18 -50.98 34.07
C ASP A 3 56.19 -50.68 32.94
N PHE A 4 55.62 -51.71 32.33
CA PHE A 4 54.59 -51.59 31.31
C PHE A 4 53.28 -50.96 31.80
N VAL A 5 52.89 -51.28 33.02
CA VAL A 5 51.68 -50.74 33.67
C VAL A 5 51.86 -49.27 34.08
N TYR A 6 53.10 -48.85 34.36
CA TYR A 6 53.40 -47.48 34.74
C TYR A 6 53.39 -46.54 33.53
N GLU A 7 53.86 -47.02 32.35
CA GLU A 7 53.83 -46.24 31.12
C GLU A 7 52.39 -46.03 30.59
N THR A 8 51.55 -47.07 30.63
CA THR A 8 50.15 -46.94 30.20
C THR A 8 49.37 -45.97 31.08
N LYS A 9 49.56 -46.00 32.40
CA LYS A 9 48.90 -44.99 33.28
C LYS A 9 49.41 -43.58 33.07
N ARG A 10 50.65 -43.39 32.67
CA ARG A 10 51.23 -42.07 32.39
C ARG A 10 50.72 -41.51 31.06
N ALA A 11 50.51 -42.37 30.06
CA ALA A 11 49.90 -41.99 28.80
C ALA A 11 48.45 -41.58 28.94
N GLU A 12 47.65 -42.36 29.67
CA GLU A 12 46.25 -42.02 29.96
C GLU A 12 46.09 -40.70 30.76
N ALA A 13 46.95 -40.47 31.74
CA ALA A 13 46.91 -39.22 32.52
C ALA A 13 47.32 -37.97 31.70
N SER A 14 48.16 -38.12 30.66
CA SER A 14 48.55 -37.01 29.76
C SER A 14 47.46 -36.72 28.75
N GLU A 15 46.77 -37.73 28.23
CA GLU A 15 45.64 -37.55 27.34
C GLU A 15 44.44 -36.89 28.02
N GLU A 16 44.09 -37.30 29.22
CA GLU A 16 43.00 -36.72 30.00
C GLU A 16 43.25 -35.23 30.32
N LYS A 17 44.51 -34.86 30.58
CA LYS A 17 44.87 -33.46 30.85
C LYS A 17 44.87 -32.60 29.59
N GLY A 18 45.22 -33.14 28.44
CA GLY A 18 45.17 -32.45 27.14
C GLY A 18 43.74 -32.20 26.65
N GLU A 19 42.89 -33.22 26.81
CA GLU A 19 41.48 -33.15 26.41
C GLU A 19 40.68 -32.17 27.26
N LYS A 20 40.85 -32.15 28.58
CA LYS A 20 40.20 -31.19 29.47
C LYS A 20 40.66 -29.75 29.24
N SER A 21 41.91 -29.52 28.84
CA SER A 21 42.41 -28.20 28.48
C SER A 21 41.84 -27.71 27.13
N CYS A 22 41.82 -28.57 26.13
CA CYS A 22 41.29 -28.22 24.82
C CYS A 22 39.77 -27.96 24.83
N THR A 23 38.99 -28.75 25.60
CA THR A 23 37.54 -28.51 25.74
C THR A 23 37.24 -27.25 26.51
N LYS A 24 38.02 -26.88 27.52
CA LYS A 24 37.83 -25.66 28.30
C LYS A 24 38.10 -24.41 27.46
N GLU A 25 39.14 -24.41 26.63
CA GLU A 25 39.43 -23.30 25.71
C GLU A 25 38.36 -23.16 24.61
N ARG A 26 37.91 -24.28 24.04
CA ARG A 26 36.84 -24.24 23.01
C ARG A 26 35.51 -23.73 23.58
N VAL A 27 35.15 -24.10 24.78
CA VAL A 27 33.93 -23.62 25.45
C VAL A 27 34.01 -22.11 25.76
N VAL A 28 35.17 -21.63 26.24
CA VAL A 28 35.37 -20.20 26.48
C VAL A 28 35.31 -19.38 25.19
N ILE A 29 35.98 -19.84 24.14
CA ILE A 29 35.97 -19.14 22.81
C ILE A 29 34.57 -19.12 22.22
N MET A 30 33.82 -20.24 22.30
CA MET A 30 32.43 -20.28 21.82
C MET A 30 31.50 -19.38 22.65
N SER A 31 31.70 -19.29 23.96
CA SER A 31 30.91 -18.41 24.83
C SER A 31 31.17 -16.93 24.51
N VAL A 32 32.41 -16.52 24.30
CA VAL A 32 32.78 -15.16 23.95
C VAL A 32 32.25 -14.79 22.56
N LYS A 33 32.35 -15.68 21.57
CA LYS A 33 31.78 -15.45 20.22
C LYS A 33 30.27 -15.29 20.26
N LYS A 34 29.54 -16.09 21.02
CA LYS A 34 28.09 -15.94 21.19
C LYS A 34 27.72 -14.63 21.87
N SER A 35 28.48 -14.21 22.89
CA SER A 35 28.23 -12.93 23.57
C SER A 35 28.50 -11.72 22.67
N ILE A 36 29.53 -11.77 21.82
CA ILE A 36 29.82 -10.71 20.85
C ILE A 36 28.72 -10.65 19.78
N VAL A 37 28.24 -11.79 19.26
CA VAL A 37 27.16 -11.82 18.26
C VAL A 37 25.85 -11.26 18.85
N VAL A 38 25.50 -11.61 20.08
CA VAL A 38 24.30 -11.06 20.75
C VAL A 38 24.44 -9.56 21.00
N LEU A 39 25.61 -9.10 21.41
CA LEU A 39 25.87 -7.67 21.62
C LEU A 39 25.82 -6.86 20.30
N THR A 40 26.34 -7.41 19.21
CA THR A 40 26.29 -6.74 17.91
C THR A 40 24.86 -6.72 17.34
N LEU A 41 24.06 -7.79 17.49
CA LEU A 41 22.66 -7.80 17.08
C LEU A 41 21.83 -6.80 17.91
N SER A 42 22.08 -6.66 19.20
CA SER A 42 21.36 -5.67 20.04
C SER A 42 21.71 -4.23 19.68
N LEU A 43 22.97 -3.94 19.35
CA LEU A 43 23.39 -2.63 18.87
C LEU A 43 22.80 -2.30 17.49
N PHE A 44 22.75 -3.26 16.55
CA PHE A 44 22.11 -3.05 15.26
C PHE A 44 20.59 -2.81 15.39
N GLY A 45 19.91 -3.51 16.31
CA GLY A 45 18.49 -3.33 16.57
C GLY A 45 18.14 -1.93 17.10
N VAL A 46 19.03 -1.30 17.88
CA VAL A 46 18.82 0.05 18.40
C VAL A 46 19.03 1.14 17.33
N TYR A 47 19.92 0.91 16.38
CA TYR A 47 20.14 1.87 15.29
C TYR A 47 19.01 1.88 14.24
N THR A 48 18.26 0.80 14.08
CA THR A 48 17.13 0.73 13.13
C THR A 48 15.84 1.33 13.69
N LEU A 49 15.73 1.53 15.01
CA LEU A 49 14.53 2.10 15.63
C LEU A 49 14.60 3.62 15.85
N SER A 50 15.75 4.24 15.59
CA SER A 50 15.96 5.67 15.89
C SER A 50 15.79 6.63 14.71
N GLY A 51 15.18 6.20 13.61
CA GLY A 51 15.12 6.99 12.37
C GLY A 51 13.73 7.22 11.75
N CYS A 52 12.71 6.44 12.08
CA CYS A 52 11.38 6.70 11.53
C CYS A 52 10.61 7.69 12.42
N THR A 53 10.35 8.88 11.92
CA THR A 53 9.41 9.82 12.55
C THR A 53 7.99 9.27 12.37
N LYS A 54 7.07 9.66 13.27
CA LYS A 54 5.66 9.29 13.18
C LYS A 54 5.07 9.67 11.81
N ASP A 55 5.55 10.77 11.26
CA ASP A 55 5.08 11.28 9.96
C ASP A 55 5.57 10.40 8.80
N GLU A 56 6.82 9.93 8.80
CA GLU A 56 7.33 8.98 7.79
C GLU A 56 6.58 7.63 7.79
N ILE A 57 6.23 7.12 8.98
CA ILE A 57 5.45 5.89 9.10
C ILE A 57 4.04 6.10 8.55
N LEU A 58 3.41 7.23 8.85
CA LEU A 58 2.08 7.58 8.34
C LEU A 58 2.11 7.78 6.83
N ASP A 59 3.12 8.47 6.29
CA ASP A 59 3.26 8.69 4.85
C ASP A 59 3.48 7.37 4.09
N HIS A 60 4.32 6.48 4.65
CA HIS A 60 4.54 5.17 4.05
C HIS A 60 3.28 4.29 4.08
N TYR A 61 2.57 4.28 5.21
CA TYR A 61 1.28 3.58 5.33
C TYR A 61 0.23 4.16 4.39
N ASN A 62 0.13 5.49 4.32
CA ASN A 62 -0.81 6.16 3.43
C ASN A 62 -0.53 5.84 1.95
N ASN A 63 0.74 5.81 1.53
CA ASN A 63 1.14 5.43 0.17
C ASN A 63 0.76 3.98 -0.17
N ILE A 64 0.92 3.03 0.78
CA ILE A 64 0.51 1.64 0.58
C ILE A 64 -1.01 1.54 0.44
N VAL A 65 -1.75 2.20 1.33
CA VAL A 65 -3.23 2.20 1.33
C VAL A 65 -3.76 2.88 0.07
N GLN A 66 -3.17 3.99 -0.36
CA GLN A 66 -3.55 4.68 -1.60
C GLN A 66 -3.24 3.83 -2.84
N SER A 67 -2.11 3.14 -2.88
CA SER A 67 -1.78 2.21 -3.98
C SER A 67 -2.76 1.03 -4.05
N ALA A 68 -3.22 0.52 -2.90
CA ALA A 68 -4.25 -0.51 -2.87
C ALA A 68 -5.61 0.04 -3.34
N GLY A 69 -5.96 1.26 -2.95
CA GLY A 69 -7.21 1.91 -3.36
C GLY A 69 -7.24 2.28 -4.85
N SER A 70 -6.11 2.67 -5.43
CA SER A 70 -6.05 2.93 -6.88
C SER A 70 -6.20 1.68 -7.74
N ALA A 71 -6.05 0.48 -7.16
CA ALA A 71 -6.33 -0.78 -7.85
C ALA A 71 -7.84 -1.01 -8.11
N ASP A 72 -8.70 -0.30 -7.39
CA ASP A 72 -10.16 -0.34 -7.60
C ASP A 72 -10.61 0.56 -8.76
N LEU A 73 -9.73 1.45 -9.26
CA LEU A 73 -10.04 2.28 -10.42
C LEU A 73 -10.07 1.42 -11.69
N THR A 74 -10.99 1.73 -12.58
CA THR A 74 -11.04 1.13 -13.91
C THR A 74 -9.73 1.41 -14.64
N GLY A 75 -9.06 0.36 -15.11
CA GLY A 75 -7.79 0.52 -15.84
C GLY A 75 -7.96 1.32 -17.12
N ASN A 76 -7.02 2.20 -17.44
CA ASN A 76 -7.12 3.11 -18.61
C ASN A 76 -7.42 2.38 -19.94
N LEU A 77 -6.97 1.12 -20.08
CA LEU A 77 -7.26 0.29 -21.27
C LEU A 77 -8.70 -0.25 -21.31
N SER A 78 -9.42 -0.19 -20.21
CA SER A 78 -10.81 -0.66 -20.08
C SER A 78 -11.81 0.48 -20.07
N LEU A 79 -11.34 1.74 -19.96
CA LEU A 79 -12.20 2.91 -20.05
C LEU A 79 -12.70 3.10 -21.48
N GLN A 80 -13.94 3.58 -21.61
CA GLN A 80 -14.53 3.92 -22.92
C GLN A 80 -13.98 5.22 -23.47
N GLY A 81 -13.41 6.07 -22.64
CA GLY A 81 -12.92 7.40 -23.02
C GLY A 81 -11.48 7.67 -22.63
N GLU A 82 -11.11 8.93 -22.76
CA GLU A 82 -9.78 9.44 -22.46
C GLU A 82 -9.75 10.06 -21.06
N LYS A 83 -8.81 9.61 -20.24
CA LYS A 83 -8.58 10.11 -18.89
C LYS A 83 -7.23 10.79 -18.80
N GLU A 84 -7.22 12.02 -18.33
CA GLU A 84 -6.01 12.75 -17.95
C GLU A 84 -5.93 12.84 -16.43
N LYS A 85 -4.80 12.37 -15.87
CA LYS A 85 -4.54 12.45 -14.44
C LYS A 85 -4.16 13.87 -14.04
N GLY A 86 -4.72 14.35 -12.92
CA GLY A 86 -4.35 15.62 -12.30
C GLY A 86 -3.13 15.49 -11.36
N ILE A 87 -3.16 16.21 -10.24
CA ILE A 87 -2.06 16.21 -9.26
C ILE A 87 -1.99 14.90 -8.46
N ASP A 88 -3.09 14.18 -8.36
CA ASP A 88 -3.23 12.90 -7.68
C ASP A 88 -4.31 12.03 -8.35
N ASP A 89 -4.62 10.85 -7.80
CA ASP A 89 -5.63 9.94 -8.34
C ASP A 89 -7.08 10.41 -8.13
N TYR A 90 -7.29 11.42 -7.28
CA TYR A 90 -8.60 12.02 -7.02
C TYR A 90 -8.95 13.12 -8.02
N THR A 91 -7.98 13.62 -8.77
CA THR A 91 -8.15 14.77 -9.66
C THR A 91 -7.74 14.46 -11.09
N GLY A 92 -8.35 15.19 -12.02
CA GLY A 92 -8.08 15.04 -13.46
C GLY A 92 -9.27 15.41 -14.32
N SER A 93 -9.23 14.97 -15.58
CA SER A 93 -10.33 15.07 -16.52
C SER A 93 -10.62 13.71 -17.17
N TYR A 94 -11.86 13.51 -17.51
CA TYR A 94 -12.33 12.34 -18.25
C TYR A 94 -13.35 12.79 -19.30
N GLN A 95 -13.23 12.28 -20.53
CA GLN A 95 -14.15 12.53 -21.62
C GLN A 95 -14.40 11.23 -22.37
N ALA A 96 -15.66 10.90 -22.61
CA ALA A 96 -16.05 9.70 -23.33
C ALA A 96 -17.32 9.88 -24.16
N ASP A 97 -17.34 9.21 -25.30
CA ASP A 97 -18.53 8.96 -26.11
C ASP A 97 -18.92 7.47 -25.93
N TYR A 98 -20.11 7.22 -25.42
CA TYR A 98 -20.63 5.89 -25.15
C TYR A 98 -21.60 5.44 -26.25
N LYS A 99 -21.59 4.14 -26.53
CA LYS A 99 -22.51 3.54 -27.48
C LYS A 99 -23.01 2.20 -26.97
N ASN A 100 -24.28 2.16 -26.53
CA ASN A 100 -24.95 0.98 -25.98
C ASN A 100 -24.09 0.29 -24.90
N PHE A 101 -23.54 1.07 -23.98
CA PHE A 101 -22.64 0.61 -22.93
C PHE A 101 -23.41 0.29 -21.65
N SER A 102 -23.06 -0.84 -21.01
CA SER A 102 -23.67 -1.28 -19.76
C SER A 102 -22.58 -1.84 -18.84
N ASP A 103 -22.00 -0.99 -18.03
CA ASP A 103 -21.02 -1.32 -16.99
C ASP A 103 -20.82 -0.12 -16.08
N THR A 104 -19.96 -0.28 -15.06
CA THR A 104 -19.54 0.78 -14.15
C THR A 104 -18.07 1.07 -14.33
N GLU A 105 -17.72 2.34 -14.53
CA GLU A 105 -16.35 2.81 -14.59
C GLU A 105 -16.04 3.67 -13.36
N TYR A 106 -14.98 3.31 -12.64
CA TYR A 106 -14.42 4.08 -11.53
C TYR A 106 -13.30 4.97 -12.06
N LEU A 107 -13.53 6.27 -12.07
CA LEU A 107 -12.70 7.21 -12.80
C LEU A 107 -11.63 7.88 -11.93
N PHE A 108 -11.99 8.41 -10.78
CA PHE A 108 -11.12 9.12 -9.87
C PHE A 108 -11.32 8.62 -8.46
N GLY A 109 -10.26 8.66 -7.65
CA GLY A 109 -10.36 8.29 -6.24
C GLY A 109 -9.21 7.44 -5.75
N GLY A 110 -9.39 6.90 -4.56
CA GLY A 110 -8.44 6.04 -3.88
C GLY A 110 -8.79 5.90 -2.42
N THR A 111 -7.94 5.18 -1.69
CA THR A 111 -8.08 5.00 -0.25
C THR A 111 -6.96 5.77 0.44
N SER A 112 -7.24 6.96 0.94
CA SER A 112 -6.26 7.81 1.62
C SER A 112 -6.75 8.22 2.99
N ILE A 113 -5.90 8.06 4.00
CA ILE A 113 -6.14 8.58 5.36
C ILE A 113 -5.85 10.08 5.40
N LYS A 114 -4.88 10.54 4.58
CA LYS A 114 -4.50 11.94 4.49
C LYS A 114 -4.09 12.25 3.06
N ARG A 115 -4.90 13.06 2.37
CA ARG A 115 -4.56 13.59 1.06
C ARG A 115 -3.69 14.86 1.22
N GLU A 116 -2.52 14.92 0.58
CA GLU A 116 -1.60 16.06 0.69
C GLU A 116 -2.21 17.36 0.14
N ALA A 117 -3.00 17.25 -0.93
CA ALA A 117 -3.68 18.39 -1.55
C ALA A 117 -4.93 18.87 -0.78
N GLY A 118 -5.20 18.32 0.42
CA GLY A 118 -6.38 18.63 1.22
C GLY A 118 -7.57 17.74 0.90
N LYS A 119 -8.67 17.95 1.61
CA LYS A 119 -9.87 17.11 1.51
C LYS A 119 -10.93 17.65 0.54
N GLU A 120 -10.84 18.88 0.12
CA GLU A 120 -11.81 19.48 -0.78
C GLU A 120 -11.46 19.16 -2.23
N ILE A 121 -12.46 18.77 -3.00
CA ILE A 121 -12.38 18.61 -4.46
C ILE A 121 -13.56 19.30 -5.11
N SER A 122 -13.30 19.99 -6.21
CA SER A 122 -14.33 20.64 -7.03
C SER A 122 -14.62 19.76 -8.24
N ILE A 123 -15.88 19.38 -8.41
CA ILE A 123 -16.34 18.50 -9.50
C ILE A 123 -17.18 19.33 -10.46
N THR A 124 -16.88 19.23 -11.74
CA THR A 124 -17.74 19.71 -12.82
C THR A 124 -17.99 18.53 -13.74
N CYS A 125 -19.25 18.26 -14.04
CA CYS A 125 -19.66 17.19 -14.94
C CYS A 125 -20.67 17.74 -15.94
N ASN A 126 -20.49 17.39 -17.21
CA ASN A 126 -21.48 17.58 -18.27
C ASN A 126 -21.89 16.20 -18.79
N LEU A 127 -23.18 15.88 -18.72
CA LEU A 127 -23.74 14.60 -19.15
C LEU A 127 -24.77 14.83 -20.23
N GLU A 128 -24.69 14.11 -21.34
CA GLU A 128 -25.68 14.07 -22.41
C GLU A 128 -26.14 12.62 -22.61
N VAL A 129 -27.41 12.39 -22.38
CA VAL A 129 -28.04 11.05 -22.49
C VAL A 129 -28.94 11.03 -23.71
N ASP A 130 -28.55 10.27 -24.75
CA ASP A 130 -29.33 10.05 -25.94
C ASP A 130 -30.23 8.82 -25.81
N GLU A 131 -29.69 7.70 -25.29
CA GLU A 131 -30.42 6.45 -25.06
C GLU A 131 -29.93 5.77 -23.77
N GLY A 132 -30.77 4.97 -23.15
CA GLY A 132 -30.46 4.23 -21.92
C GLY A 132 -30.39 5.13 -20.69
N THR A 133 -29.56 4.75 -19.72
CA THR A 133 -29.34 5.52 -18.50
C THR A 133 -27.86 5.63 -18.16
N ALA A 134 -27.48 6.75 -17.60
CA ALA A 134 -26.16 6.97 -17.02
C ALA A 134 -26.28 7.73 -15.70
N LYS A 135 -25.46 7.37 -14.73
CA LYS A 135 -25.43 8.00 -13.42
C LYS A 135 -23.99 8.27 -13.01
N VAL A 136 -23.60 9.51 -12.90
CA VAL A 136 -22.32 9.87 -12.29
C VAL A 136 -22.52 9.93 -10.77
N PHE A 137 -21.66 9.28 -10.04
CA PHE A 137 -21.78 9.10 -8.61
C PHE A 137 -20.46 9.35 -7.86
N TRP A 138 -20.58 9.64 -6.58
CA TRP A 138 -19.50 9.63 -5.62
C TRP A 138 -19.81 8.61 -4.53
N SER A 139 -18.88 7.68 -4.29
CA SER A 139 -18.95 6.69 -3.23
C SER A 139 -17.89 6.96 -2.15
N SER A 140 -18.25 6.73 -0.88
CA SER A 140 -17.36 6.92 0.26
C SER A 140 -17.48 5.76 1.23
N GLY A 141 -16.42 4.97 1.36
CA GLY A 141 -16.38 3.82 2.26
C GLY A 141 -17.49 2.81 1.99
N ALA A 142 -18.26 2.46 3.02
CA ALA A 142 -19.38 1.52 2.93
C ALA A 142 -20.75 2.21 2.85
N GLU A 143 -20.78 3.53 2.67
CA GLU A 143 -22.02 4.28 2.54
C GLU A 143 -22.62 4.09 1.13
N GLU A 144 -23.93 4.32 1.02
CA GLU A 144 -24.61 4.31 -0.29
C GLU A 144 -24.02 5.40 -1.19
N PRO A 145 -23.75 5.13 -2.47
CA PRO A 145 -23.23 6.12 -3.40
C PRO A 145 -24.19 7.32 -3.55
N VAL A 146 -23.63 8.50 -3.55
CA VAL A 146 -24.35 9.75 -3.78
C VAL A 146 -24.38 10.02 -5.29
N THR A 147 -25.57 10.10 -5.88
CA THR A 147 -25.75 10.50 -7.28
C THR A 147 -25.45 11.99 -7.44
N LEU A 148 -24.51 12.32 -8.32
CA LEU A 148 -24.16 13.69 -8.67
C LEU A 148 -25.04 14.20 -9.81
N ILE A 149 -25.18 13.41 -10.88
CA ILE A 149 -26.05 13.70 -12.02
C ILE A 149 -26.48 12.39 -12.70
N GLU A 150 -27.73 12.32 -13.17
CA GLU A 150 -28.33 11.16 -13.88
C GLU A 150 -29.20 11.54 -15.08
N THR A 151 -29.28 12.82 -15.42
CA THR A 151 -30.01 13.34 -16.57
C THR A 151 -29.14 14.27 -17.35
N THR A 152 -29.43 14.46 -18.63
CA THR A 152 -28.73 15.45 -19.46
C THR A 152 -28.68 16.82 -18.79
N GLY A 153 -27.48 17.35 -18.62
CA GLY A 153 -27.24 18.61 -17.97
C GLY A 153 -25.82 18.79 -17.43
N GLU A 154 -25.65 19.82 -16.63
CA GLU A 154 -24.38 20.17 -15.96
C GLU A 154 -24.52 20.05 -14.45
N TYR A 155 -23.51 19.44 -13.81
CA TYR A 155 -23.33 19.41 -12.37
C TYR A 155 -22.04 20.13 -11.99
N LYS A 156 -22.11 20.94 -10.94
CA LYS A 156 -20.93 21.60 -10.39
C LYS A 156 -21.08 21.77 -8.88
N ASP A 157 -20.15 21.21 -8.13
CA ASP A 157 -20.11 21.34 -6.68
C ASP A 157 -18.69 21.14 -6.15
N THR A 158 -18.50 21.44 -4.87
CA THR A 158 -17.29 21.14 -4.10
C THR A 158 -17.65 20.22 -2.95
N ILE A 159 -17.04 19.06 -2.91
CA ILE A 159 -17.26 18.07 -1.86
C ILE A 159 -16.03 17.96 -0.96
N THR A 160 -16.27 17.63 0.31
CA THR A 160 -15.21 17.34 1.28
C THR A 160 -15.11 15.84 1.44
N LEU A 161 -13.97 15.27 1.04
CA LEU A 161 -13.70 13.84 1.14
C LEU A 161 -13.52 13.42 2.60
N PRO A 162 -14.31 12.48 3.13
CA PRO A 162 -14.02 11.84 4.40
C PRO A 162 -12.77 10.96 4.32
N ASP A 163 -12.25 10.57 5.49
CA ASP A 163 -11.12 9.63 5.54
C ASP A 163 -11.56 8.24 5.05
N GLY A 164 -10.71 7.57 4.28
CA GLY A 164 -10.97 6.26 3.72
C GLY A 164 -11.11 6.23 2.20
N GLY A 165 -11.84 5.23 1.70
CA GLY A 165 -12.07 5.06 0.27
C GLY A 165 -13.07 6.08 -0.27
N ASN A 166 -12.67 6.82 -1.31
CA ASN A 166 -13.54 7.76 -2.00
C ASN A 166 -13.34 7.61 -3.50
N TYR A 167 -14.43 7.40 -4.24
CA TYR A 167 -14.37 7.16 -5.68
C TYR A 167 -15.46 7.96 -6.40
N ILE A 168 -15.11 8.52 -7.55
CA ILE A 168 -16.03 9.10 -8.51
C ILE A 168 -16.09 8.16 -9.70
N GLY A 169 -17.30 7.78 -10.11
CA GLY A 169 -17.52 6.87 -11.22
C GLY A 169 -18.77 7.21 -12.02
N ILE A 170 -18.97 6.44 -13.07
CA ILE A 170 -20.18 6.46 -13.89
C ILE A 170 -20.72 5.04 -13.99
N GLU A 171 -22.01 4.86 -13.74
CA GLU A 171 -22.77 3.63 -13.92
C GLU A 171 -23.71 3.80 -15.11
N CYS A 172 -23.64 2.86 -16.05
CA CYS A 172 -24.36 2.93 -17.33
C CYS A 172 -25.20 1.68 -17.53
N GLU A 173 -26.39 1.85 -18.12
CA GLU A 173 -27.24 0.77 -18.58
C GLU A 173 -27.77 1.08 -20.00
N ASN A 174 -27.31 0.34 -21.01
CA ASN A 174 -27.58 0.54 -22.44
C ASN A 174 -27.35 2.00 -22.88
N PHE A 175 -26.38 2.66 -22.25
CA PHE A 175 -26.12 4.08 -22.40
C PHE A 175 -25.51 4.40 -23.77
N THR A 176 -26.13 5.34 -24.47
CA THR A 176 -25.57 6.06 -25.62
C THR A 176 -25.61 7.54 -25.31
N GLY A 177 -24.51 8.23 -25.51
CA GLY A 177 -24.37 9.64 -25.16
C GLY A 177 -22.93 10.01 -24.87
N ASN A 178 -22.70 11.15 -24.24
CA ASN A 178 -21.37 11.59 -23.86
C ASN A 178 -21.30 12.09 -22.43
N VAL A 179 -20.09 12.05 -21.87
CA VAL A 179 -19.79 12.62 -20.56
C VAL A 179 -18.46 13.36 -20.58
N GLU A 180 -18.43 14.52 -19.93
CA GLU A 180 -17.20 15.23 -19.60
C GLU A 180 -17.16 15.47 -18.10
N ILE A 181 -16.09 15.03 -17.43
CA ILE A 181 -15.89 15.17 -15.98
C ILE A 181 -14.53 15.85 -15.72
N SER A 182 -14.54 16.88 -14.89
CA SER A 182 -13.32 17.54 -14.41
C SER A 182 -13.34 17.61 -12.89
N VAL A 183 -12.31 17.09 -12.26
CA VAL A 183 -12.12 17.09 -10.80
C VAL A 183 -10.81 17.83 -10.48
N LYS A 184 -10.89 18.83 -9.59
CA LYS A 184 -9.75 19.71 -9.23
C LYS A 184 -9.57 19.81 -7.73
#